data_350f100eafd73f1c40ceeea56d774a54
#
_entry.id   350f100eafd73f1c40ceeea56d774a54
#
_cell.length_a   1.000
_cell.length_b   1.000
_cell.length_c   1.000
_cell.angle_alpha   90.00
_cell.angle_beta   90.00
_cell.angle_gamma   90.00
#
_symmetry.space_group_name_H-M   'P 1'
#
loop_
_entity.id
_entity.type
_entity.pdbx_description
1 polymer ?
#
loop_
_entity_poly.entity_id
_entity_poly.type
_entity_poly.pdbx_seq_one_letter_code
_entity_poly.pdbx_strand_id
1 'polypeptide(L)'
;MPEGFFLFKNDYICMGLIDLTKVESKQAQCVLIDGVSYEIQTSFRYGLMFYRLMAEKKYMSEFMFLYKFEKPKDLVKGFEALYDFYCKKTEFPKETGSNDGEKVFDYTADSDLIYSAFLQCYGINLLNADMHWYEFRALVARNSYQCI
;
A
#
# COMPACT_ATOMS: atom_id res chain seq x y z
N MET A 1 5.52 -21.10 19.54
CA MET A 1 6.35 -20.70 19.04
C MET A 1 7.01 -19.93 19.69
N PRO A 2 7.90 -19.93 19.59
CA PRO A 2 8.66 -19.21 20.28
C PRO A 2 8.61 -17.85 19.97
N GLU A 3 8.68 -17.12 20.98
CA GLU A 3 8.63 -15.86 20.77
C GLU A 3 9.70 -15.37 20.18
N GLY A 4 10.79 -15.86 20.41
CA GLY A 4 11.93 -15.32 19.82
C GLY A 4 11.81 -15.29 18.38
N PHE A 5 11.06 -16.19 17.89
CA PHE A 5 10.95 -16.22 16.58
C PHE A 5 10.30 -15.07 16.07
N PHE A 6 9.44 -14.55 16.82
CA PHE A 6 8.90 -13.54 16.30
C PHE A 6 9.50 -12.40 16.31
N LEU A 7 10.42 -12.30 17.04
CA LEU A 7 11.02 -11.24 17.07
C LEU A 7 11.52 -10.85 15.91
N PHE A 8 12.09 -11.64 15.36
CA PHE A 8 12.70 -11.18 14.33
C PHE A 8 11.93 -10.98 13.30
N LYS A 9 11.12 -11.11 13.44
CA LYS A 9 10.61 -10.79 12.57
C LYS A 9 10.37 -9.66 12.33
N ASN A 10 10.69 -9.15 12.92
CA ASN A 10 10.55 -8.17 12.57
C ASN A 10 10.92 -7.80 11.60
N ASP A 11 11.37 -8.27 11.58
CA ASP A 11 11.91 -7.95 10.69
C ASP A 11 11.33 -8.01 9.60
N TYR A 12 11.23 -7.97 9.36
CA TYR A 12 10.98 -7.82 8.40
C TYR A 12 9.98 -7.70 7.94
N ILE A 13 9.82 -7.81 8.36
CA ILE A 13 9.24 -7.86 7.91
C ILE A 13 8.63 -7.40 7.12
N CYS A 14 8.73 -7.17 7.21
CA CYS A 14 8.37 -6.90 6.48
C CYS A 14 8.14 -6.81 5.48
N MET A 15 8.52 -7.13 5.44
CA MET A 15 8.68 -7.13 4.33
C MET A 15 7.65 -7.17 3.57
N GLY A 16 6.86 -7.64 3.79
CA GLY A 16 5.95 -7.80 2.84
C GLY A 16 4.71 -7.13 3.10
N LEU A 17 4.05 -6.77 2.03
CA LEU A 17 2.70 -6.30 2.10
C LEU A 17 1.76 -7.49 2.14
N ILE A 18 2.20 -8.61 1.64
CA ILE A 18 1.41 -9.83 1.54
C ILE A 18 2.16 -10.95 2.23
N ASP A 19 1.51 -11.62 3.14
CA ASP A 19 2.11 -12.73 3.86
C ASP A 19 1.36 -14.01 3.52
N LEU A 20 1.95 -14.81 2.67
CA LEU A 20 1.34 -16.05 2.21
C LEU A 20 1.51 -17.20 3.20
N THR A 21 2.24 -16.99 4.28
CA THR A 21 2.44 -18.04 5.26
C THR A 21 1.27 -18.17 6.23
N LYS A 22 0.39 -17.21 6.24
CA LYS A 22 -0.77 -17.27 7.13
C LYS A 22 -1.88 -18.06 6.48
N VAL A 23 -2.38 -19.02 7.19
CA VAL A 23 -3.43 -19.90 6.68
C VAL A 23 -4.68 -19.14 6.31
N GLU A 24 -5.02 -18.15 7.11
CA GLU A 24 -6.16 -17.34 6.83
C GLU A 24 -5.75 -15.99 6.32
N SER A 25 -4.94 -15.99 5.30
CA SER A 25 -4.41 -14.74 4.86
C SER A 25 -5.46 -13.96 4.11
N LYS A 26 -6.12 -13.12 4.80
CA LYS A 26 -6.92 -12.10 4.17
C LYS A 26 -6.10 -10.84 4.14
N GLN A 27 -6.21 -10.14 3.06
CA GLN A 27 -5.56 -8.86 2.98
C GLN A 27 -6.18 -7.94 4.02
N ALA A 28 -5.39 -7.03 4.54
CA ALA A 28 -5.84 -6.09 5.54
C ALA A 28 -7.03 -5.27 5.02
N GLN A 29 -8.05 -5.14 5.79
CA GLN A 29 -9.25 -4.40 5.42
C GLN A 29 -9.63 -3.33 6.43
N CYS A 30 -8.95 -3.31 7.57
CA CYS A 30 -9.28 -2.42 8.67
C CYS A 30 -8.04 -1.76 9.23
N VAL A 31 -8.24 -0.64 9.86
CA VAL A 31 -7.19 0.00 10.67
C VAL A 31 -7.67 0.08 12.10
N LEU A 32 -6.74 0.10 13.04
CA LEU A 32 -7.07 0.20 14.45
C LEU A 32 -6.72 1.59 14.96
N ILE A 33 -7.67 2.21 15.63
CA ILE A 33 -7.45 3.50 16.25
C ILE A 33 -7.98 3.39 17.68
N ASP A 34 -7.09 3.52 18.66
CA ASP A 34 -7.42 3.39 20.06
C ASP A 34 -8.20 2.09 20.36
N GLY A 35 -7.77 1.00 19.74
CA GLY A 35 -8.41 -0.29 19.95
C GLY A 35 -9.68 -0.54 19.20
N VAL A 36 -10.17 0.45 18.46
CA VAL A 36 -11.39 0.29 17.68
C VAL A 36 -11.02 0.05 16.21
N SER A 37 -11.66 -0.93 15.60
CA SER A 37 -11.40 -1.29 14.22
C SER A 37 -12.29 -0.50 13.28
N TYR A 38 -11.71 0.14 12.31
CA TYR A 38 -12.44 0.88 11.28
C TYR A 38 -12.16 0.29 9.91
N GLU A 39 -13.21 -0.07 9.21
CA GLU A 39 -13.06 -0.63 7.88
C GLU A 39 -12.76 0.46 6.87
N ILE A 40 -11.83 0.20 5.98
CA ILE A 40 -11.39 1.19 5.00
C ILE A 40 -11.51 0.65 3.58
N GLN A 41 -11.43 1.55 2.63
CA GLN A 41 -11.42 1.18 1.23
C GLN A 41 -10.05 0.61 0.88
N THR A 42 -10.01 -0.58 0.33
CA THR A 42 -8.76 -1.26 0.09
C THR A 42 -8.44 -1.49 -1.39
N SER A 43 -9.35 -1.14 -2.28
CA SER A 43 -9.07 -1.27 -3.71
C SER A 43 -7.90 -0.37 -4.10
N PHE A 44 -7.10 -0.82 -5.04
CA PHE A 44 -5.94 -0.06 -5.48
C PHE A 44 -6.30 1.34 -5.97
N ARG A 45 -7.52 1.53 -6.45
CA ARG A 45 -7.95 2.83 -6.91
C ARG A 45 -7.98 3.85 -5.78
N TYR A 46 -8.36 3.42 -4.58
CA TYR A 46 -8.38 4.32 -3.43
C TYR A 46 -6.98 4.61 -2.93
N GLY A 47 -6.06 3.67 -3.08
CA GLY A 47 -4.66 3.94 -2.77
C GLY A 47 -4.06 4.98 -3.70
N LEU A 48 -4.41 4.89 -4.98
CA LEU A 48 -3.97 5.90 -5.95
C LEU A 48 -4.59 7.27 -5.63
N MET A 49 -5.86 7.28 -5.23
CA MET A 49 -6.50 8.52 -4.82
C MET A 49 -5.85 9.12 -3.58
N PHE A 50 -5.45 8.28 -2.64
CA PHE A 50 -4.77 8.76 -1.45
C PHE A 50 -3.49 9.51 -1.84
N TYR A 51 -2.70 8.92 -2.72
CA TYR A 51 -1.45 9.56 -3.16
C TYR A 51 -1.72 10.85 -3.92
N ARG A 52 -2.79 10.88 -4.71
CA ARG A 52 -3.15 12.11 -5.41
C ARG A 52 -3.55 13.22 -4.45
N LEU A 53 -4.35 12.90 -3.44
CA LEU A 53 -4.74 13.89 -2.45
C LEU A 53 -3.55 14.38 -1.65
N MET A 54 -2.58 13.50 -1.36
CA MET A 54 -1.35 13.90 -0.69
C MET A 54 -0.55 14.87 -1.57
N ALA A 55 -0.44 14.57 -2.85
CA ALA A 55 0.29 15.44 -3.78
C ALA A 55 -0.37 16.81 -3.92
N GLU A 56 -1.69 16.84 -3.84
CA GLU A 56 -2.46 18.09 -3.94
C GLU A 56 -2.54 18.81 -2.60
N LYS A 57 -1.96 18.24 -1.55
CA LYS A 57 -1.91 18.82 -0.21
C LYS A 57 -3.30 19.15 0.34
N LYS A 58 -4.20 18.19 0.21
CA LYS A 58 -5.57 18.35 0.71
C LYS A 58 -5.62 18.24 2.23
N TYR A 59 -6.68 18.76 2.82
CA TYR A 59 -6.86 18.71 4.27
C TYR A 59 -7.18 17.30 4.74
N MET A 60 -6.84 17.01 5.99
CA MET A 60 -7.10 15.68 6.56
C MET A 60 -8.56 15.26 6.45
N SER A 61 -9.47 16.21 6.57
CA SER A 61 -10.90 15.90 6.48
C SER A 61 -11.30 15.37 5.10
N GLU A 62 -10.55 15.73 4.07
CA GLU A 62 -10.88 15.28 2.72
C GLU A 62 -10.46 13.84 2.47
N PHE A 63 -9.72 13.22 3.40
CA PHE A 63 -9.34 11.82 3.28
C PHE A 63 -10.34 10.90 3.97
N MET A 64 -11.28 11.44 4.73
CA MET A 64 -12.14 10.61 5.56
C MET A 64 -13.13 9.75 4.77
N PHE A 65 -13.36 10.04 3.51
CA PHE A 65 -14.20 9.18 2.69
C PHE A 65 -13.60 7.79 2.47
N LEU A 66 -12.30 7.65 2.78
CA LEU A 66 -11.63 6.35 2.67
C LEU A 66 -12.08 5.37 3.75
N TYR A 67 -12.72 5.85 4.81
CA TYR A 67 -13.36 4.98 5.78
C TYR A 67 -14.70 4.54 5.21
N LYS A 68 -14.92 3.23 5.20
CA LYS A 68 -16.08 2.66 4.52
C LYS A 68 -17.40 2.97 5.20
N PHE A 69 -17.43 2.88 6.51
CA PHE A 69 -18.65 3.04 7.28
C PHE A 69 -18.47 4.15 8.31
N GLU A 70 -18.08 3.78 9.52
CA GLU A 70 -17.87 4.78 10.55
C GLU A 70 -16.54 5.48 10.37
N LYS A 71 -16.52 6.76 10.62
CA LYS A 71 -15.30 7.55 10.55
C LYS A 71 -14.82 7.85 11.96
N PRO A 72 -13.50 7.81 12.20
CA PRO A 72 -12.98 8.14 13.52
C PRO A 72 -13.26 9.60 13.84
N LYS A 73 -13.51 9.86 15.10
CA LYS A 73 -13.79 11.23 15.55
C LYS A 73 -12.53 12.09 15.56
N ASP A 74 -11.41 11.46 15.91
CA ASP A 74 -10.14 12.18 15.95
C ASP A 74 -9.57 12.22 14.54
N LEU A 75 -9.59 13.37 13.93
CA LEU A 75 -9.19 13.54 12.56
C LEU A 75 -7.72 13.24 12.35
N VAL A 76 -6.87 13.63 13.30
CA VAL A 76 -5.44 13.41 13.19
C VAL A 76 -5.13 11.93 13.26
N LYS A 77 -5.70 11.22 14.23
CA LYS A 77 -5.48 9.79 14.35
C LYS A 77 -6.06 9.05 13.14
N GLY A 78 -7.20 9.52 12.65
CA GLY A 78 -7.81 8.94 11.45
C GLY A 78 -6.93 9.09 10.23
N PHE A 79 -6.32 10.24 10.07
CA PHE A 79 -5.43 10.45 8.95
C PHE A 79 -4.13 9.63 9.11
N GLU A 80 -3.58 9.60 10.31
CA GLU A 80 -2.37 8.83 10.56
C GLU A 80 -2.55 7.34 10.28
N ALA A 81 -3.69 6.80 10.64
CA ALA A 81 -3.99 5.39 10.35
C ALA A 81 -4.08 5.12 8.85
N LEU A 82 -4.70 6.04 8.11
CA LEU A 82 -4.77 5.91 6.65
C LEU A 82 -3.38 6.03 6.04
N TYR A 83 -2.58 6.94 6.54
CA TYR A 83 -1.23 7.13 6.04
C TYR A 83 -0.41 5.85 6.25
N ASP A 84 -0.49 5.27 7.45
CA ASP A 84 0.24 4.05 7.73
C ASP A 84 -0.21 2.90 6.83
N PHE A 85 -1.49 2.83 6.51
CA PHE A 85 -1.98 1.78 5.64
C PHE A 85 -1.55 2.01 4.19
N TYR A 86 -1.86 3.17 3.63
CA TYR A 86 -1.63 3.38 2.20
C TYR A 86 -0.17 3.63 1.86
N CYS A 87 0.60 4.14 2.80
CA CYS A 87 2.01 4.42 2.59
C CYS A 87 2.94 3.45 3.30
N LYS A 88 2.41 2.27 3.65
CA LYS A 88 3.22 1.27 4.34
C LYS A 88 4.48 1.00 3.55
N LYS A 89 5.61 1.12 4.20
CA LYS A 89 6.88 0.95 3.55
C LYS A 89 7.14 -0.52 3.31
N THR A 90 7.64 -0.82 2.12
CA THR A 90 8.15 -2.14 1.83
C THR A 90 9.64 -2.03 1.79
N GLU A 91 10.31 -2.87 2.54
CA GLU A 91 11.74 -2.90 2.44
C GLU A 91 12.12 -3.96 1.44
N PHE A 92 12.50 -3.53 0.28
CA PHE A 92 13.11 -4.43 -0.64
C PHE A 92 14.60 -4.35 -0.39
N PRO A 93 15.31 -5.42 -0.56
CA PRO A 93 16.75 -5.37 -0.41
C PRO A 93 17.28 -4.34 -1.38
N LYS A 94 17.91 -3.34 -0.84
CA LYS A 94 18.55 -2.36 -1.66
C LYS A 94 19.77 -3.00 -2.24
N GLU A 95 19.88 -2.97 -3.53
CA GLU A 95 21.14 -3.36 -4.10
C GLU A 95 22.18 -2.40 -3.62
N THR A 96 23.21 -2.97 -3.04
CA THR A 96 24.25 -2.15 -2.52
C THR A 96 24.89 -1.38 -3.64
N GLY A 97 24.95 -0.11 -3.46
CA GLY A 97 25.68 0.73 -4.39
C GLY A 97 24.90 1.80 -5.08
N SER A 98 23.64 1.78 -5.06
CA SER A 98 22.95 2.89 -5.67
C SER A 98 22.48 3.80 -4.59
N ASN A 99 23.16 4.90 -4.53
CA ASN A 99 22.73 5.93 -3.69
C ASN A 99 21.70 6.78 -4.31
N ASP A 100 21.29 6.45 -5.48
CA ASP A 100 20.36 7.28 -6.10
C ASP A 100 19.07 6.96 -5.59
N GLY A 101 18.49 7.90 -5.13
CA GLY A 101 17.27 7.85 -4.53
C GLY A 101 16.31 6.90 -5.13
N GLU A 102 15.61 6.26 -4.27
CA GLU A 102 14.54 5.42 -4.64
C GLU A 102 13.75 6.07 -5.73
N LYS A 103 13.58 5.38 -6.82
CA LYS A 103 12.64 5.84 -7.80
C LYS A 103 11.30 5.73 -7.16
N VAL A 104 10.86 6.82 -6.63
CA VAL A 104 9.54 6.91 -6.12
C VAL A 104 8.65 7.07 -7.33
N PHE A 105 7.80 6.11 -7.59
CA PHE A 105 6.85 6.25 -8.66
C PHE A 105 5.90 7.37 -8.34
N ASP A 106 5.76 8.27 -9.27
CA ASP A 106 4.70 9.23 -9.19
C ASP A 106 3.48 8.56 -9.81
N TYR A 107 2.60 8.07 -9.00
CA TYR A 107 1.45 7.31 -9.50
C TYR A 107 0.59 8.11 -10.48
N THR A 108 0.62 9.42 -10.40
CA THR A 108 -0.16 10.23 -11.33
C THR A 108 0.59 10.43 -12.64
N ALA A 109 1.83 10.85 -12.53
CA ALA A 109 2.63 11.14 -13.73
C ALA A 109 2.99 9.88 -14.50
N ASP A 110 3.19 8.78 -13.78
CA ASP A 110 3.61 7.53 -14.39
C ASP A 110 2.47 6.58 -14.69
N SER A 111 1.24 7.05 -14.67
CA SER A 111 0.05 6.22 -14.89
C SER A 111 0.11 5.40 -16.18
N ASP A 112 0.54 6.01 -17.25
CA ASP A 112 0.61 5.31 -18.55
C ASP A 112 1.64 4.20 -18.51
N LEU A 113 2.77 4.45 -17.88
CA LEU A 113 3.80 3.44 -17.75
C LEU A 113 3.35 2.28 -16.90
N ILE A 114 2.68 2.57 -15.81
CA ILE A 114 2.18 1.55 -14.90
C ILE A 114 1.11 0.72 -15.61
N TYR A 115 0.20 1.38 -16.31
CA TYR A 115 -0.84 0.69 -17.06
C TYR A 115 -0.23 -0.24 -18.10
N SER A 116 0.72 0.27 -18.88
CA SER A 116 1.37 -0.51 -19.94
C SER A 116 2.15 -1.69 -19.36
N ALA A 117 2.85 -1.47 -18.26
CA ALA A 117 3.64 -2.50 -17.64
C ALA A 117 2.77 -3.63 -17.10
N PHE A 118 1.65 -3.30 -16.48
CA PHE A 118 0.74 -4.32 -15.99
C PHE A 118 0.16 -5.12 -17.14
N LEU A 119 -0.17 -4.47 -18.22
CA LEU A 119 -0.73 -5.15 -19.36
C LEU A 119 0.31 -6.08 -20.01
N GLN A 120 1.53 -5.61 -20.18
CA GLN A 120 2.57 -6.39 -20.81
C GLN A 120 3.11 -7.52 -19.93
N CYS A 121 3.33 -7.25 -18.66
CA CYS A 121 3.98 -8.21 -17.80
C CYS A 121 3.03 -9.18 -17.15
N TYR A 122 1.83 -8.75 -16.87
CA TYR A 122 0.89 -9.58 -16.12
C TYR A 122 -0.40 -9.87 -16.88
N GLY A 123 -0.59 -9.26 -18.02
CA GLY A 123 -1.85 -9.43 -18.75
C GLY A 123 -3.03 -8.77 -18.04
N ILE A 124 -2.78 -7.83 -17.15
CA ILE A 124 -3.83 -7.17 -16.37
C ILE A 124 -4.12 -5.80 -16.96
N ASN A 125 -5.37 -5.60 -17.33
CA ASN A 125 -5.81 -4.27 -17.78
C ASN A 125 -6.33 -3.52 -16.56
N LEU A 126 -5.56 -2.57 -16.07
CA LEU A 126 -5.89 -1.83 -14.85
C LEU A 126 -7.15 -0.98 -14.98
N LEU A 127 -7.60 -0.69 -16.19
CA LEU A 127 -8.84 0.05 -16.35
C LEU A 127 -10.06 -0.78 -15.96
N ASN A 128 -9.94 -2.10 -16.07
CA ASN A 128 -11.05 -3.00 -15.77
C ASN A 128 -10.83 -3.87 -14.55
N ALA A 129 -9.61 -3.90 -14.05
CA ALA A 129 -9.26 -4.78 -12.95
C ALA A 129 -9.59 -4.16 -11.61
N ASP A 130 -9.71 -5.01 -10.61
CA ASP A 130 -9.77 -4.55 -9.23
C ASP A 130 -8.88 -5.48 -8.41
N MET A 131 -8.17 -4.93 -7.49
CA MET A 131 -7.31 -5.68 -6.62
C MET A 131 -7.03 -4.88 -5.35
N HIS A 132 -6.59 -5.58 -4.33
CA HIS A 132 -6.23 -4.93 -3.08
C HIS A 132 -5.01 -4.03 -3.29
N TRP A 133 -4.97 -2.93 -2.58
CA TRP A 133 -3.89 -1.95 -2.69
C TRP A 133 -2.51 -2.58 -2.50
N TYR A 134 -2.39 -3.52 -1.56
CA TYR A 134 -1.10 -4.17 -1.31
C TYR A 134 -0.68 -5.09 -2.46
N GLU A 135 -1.63 -5.73 -3.13
CA GLU A 135 -1.31 -6.53 -4.31
C GLU A 135 -0.81 -5.64 -5.43
N PHE A 136 -1.47 -4.52 -5.63
CA PHE A 136 -1.06 -3.56 -6.65
C PHE A 136 0.36 -3.07 -6.38
N ARG A 137 0.64 -2.68 -5.15
CA ARG A 137 1.97 -2.18 -4.80
C ARG A 137 3.05 -3.25 -4.96
N ALA A 138 2.75 -4.48 -4.61
CA ALA A 138 3.69 -5.58 -4.77
C ALA A 138 4.02 -5.80 -6.24
N LEU A 139 3.02 -5.72 -7.11
CA LEU A 139 3.24 -5.89 -8.54
C LEU A 139 4.00 -4.71 -9.14
N VAL A 140 3.72 -3.50 -8.68
CA VAL A 140 4.46 -2.32 -9.14
C VAL A 140 5.93 -2.46 -8.76
N ALA A 141 6.20 -2.87 -7.54
CA ALA A 141 7.56 -3.02 -7.08
C ALA A 141 8.31 -4.06 -7.90
N ARG A 142 7.66 -5.17 -8.19
CA ARG A 142 8.29 -6.21 -8.98
C ARG A 142 8.60 -5.73 -10.39
N ASN A 143 7.68 -4.97 -10.95
CA ASN A 143 7.84 -4.47 -12.28
C ASN A 143 9.06 -3.60 -12.45
N SER A 144 9.45 -2.90 -11.44
CA SER A 144 10.63 -2.04 -11.49
C SER A 144 11.89 -2.85 -11.77
N TYR A 145 11.87 -4.14 -11.51
CA TYR A 145 13.08 -4.93 -11.62
C TYR A 145 13.05 -5.95 -12.74
N GLN A 146 11.91 -6.33 -13.19
CA GLN A 146 11.87 -7.49 -14.07
C GLN A 146 11.19 -7.36 -15.39
N CYS A 147 10.31 -6.44 -15.53
CA CYS A 147 9.60 -6.33 -16.77
C CYS A 147 10.00 -5.06 -17.48
N ILE A 148 11.13 -5.10 -18.02
CA ILE A 148 11.59 -3.91 -18.71
C ILE A 148 11.59 -4.12 -20.17
#